data_fc629345a0b62d91096dcf922e91b281
#
_entry.id   fc629345a0b62d91096dcf922e91b281
#
_cell.length_a   1.000
_cell.length_b   1.000
_cell.length_c   1.000
_cell.angle_alpha   90.00
_cell.angle_beta   90.00
_cell.angle_gamma   90.00
#
_symmetry.space_group_name_H-M   'P 1'
#
loop_
_entity.id
_entity.type
_entity.pdbx_description
1 polymer ?
#
loop_
_entity_poly.entity_id
_entity_poly.type
_entity_poly.pdbx_seq_one_letter_code
_entity_poly.pdbx_strand_id
1 'polypeptide(L)'
;MGLRSCRNGHLFSGTKYGNICPYCRMPLEEGGLGNEVGQFEWYSETYLDELTETRPVVGWLVCIHGYSKGKDYRILPGKNFIGSDPDMDICILGDDKEIKPRNHAVILYDTESNSTRIRDDKGIVRLLHNNDKVDTLDTTIELEIGDYLQIGNSKFIFVPLCGDSEGKGFIFKWNEFDKED
;
A
#
# COMPACT_ATOMS: atom_id res chain seq x y z
N MET A 1 17.24 -16.22 23.28
CA MET A 1 17.09 -15.20 22.19
C MET A 1 15.60 -15.04 21.96
N GLY A 2 15.00 -13.93 22.42
CA GLY A 2 13.55 -13.76 22.34
C GLY A 2 13.14 -12.97 21.10
N LEU A 3 12.51 -13.64 20.13
CA LEU A 3 11.75 -12.96 19.09
C LEU A 3 10.47 -12.41 19.74
N ARG A 4 10.12 -11.17 19.37
CA ARG A 4 8.88 -10.50 19.78
C ARG A 4 8.10 -10.08 18.55
N SER A 5 6.78 -10.03 18.66
CA SER A 5 5.91 -9.47 17.64
C SER A 5 5.23 -8.20 18.16
N CYS A 6 5.06 -7.21 17.30
CA CYS A 6 4.23 -6.06 17.60
C CYS A 6 2.77 -6.30 17.15
N ARG A 7 1.87 -5.41 17.52
CA ARG A 7 0.44 -5.46 17.15
C ARG A 7 0.20 -5.50 15.63
N ASN A 8 1.15 -5.02 14.84
CA ASN A 8 1.10 -5.06 13.37
C ASN A 8 1.76 -6.32 12.78
N GLY A 9 2.03 -7.35 13.60
CA GLY A 9 2.59 -8.62 13.15
C GLY A 9 4.08 -8.61 12.79
N HIS A 10 4.82 -7.51 13.00
CA HIS A 10 6.26 -7.49 12.72
C HIS A 10 7.03 -8.30 13.76
N LEU A 11 7.81 -9.27 13.29
CA LEU A 11 8.73 -10.06 14.12
C LEU A 11 10.10 -9.38 14.23
N PHE A 12 10.62 -9.25 15.43
CA PHE A 12 11.94 -8.64 15.66
C PHE A 12 12.60 -9.17 16.94
N SER A 13 13.91 -8.93 17.06
CA SER A 13 14.67 -9.33 18.23
C SER A 13 14.45 -8.39 19.41
N GLY A 14 13.78 -8.86 20.46
CA GLY A 14 13.59 -8.10 21.71
C GLY A 14 14.89 -7.75 22.42
N THR A 15 15.94 -8.57 22.27
CA THR A 15 17.28 -8.29 22.82
C THR A 15 17.97 -7.11 22.12
N LYS A 16 17.71 -6.90 20.83
CA LYS A 16 18.34 -5.82 20.05
C LYS A 16 17.54 -4.52 20.09
N TYR A 17 16.23 -4.60 20.10
CA TYR A 17 15.35 -3.45 19.93
C TYR A 17 14.46 -3.18 21.17
N GLY A 18 14.60 -3.98 22.22
CA GLY A 18 13.82 -3.82 23.46
C GLY A 18 12.31 -3.97 23.23
N ASN A 19 11.55 -2.99 23.71
CA ASN A 19 10.08 -2.98 23.65
C ASN A 19 9.54 -2.09 22.50
N ILE A 20 10.37 -1.68 21.55
CA ILE A 20 9.96 -0.83 20.42
C ILE A 20 10.17 -1.59 19.12
N CYS A 21 9.12 -1.74 18.34
CA CYS A 21 9.21 -2.35 17.02
C CYS A 21 10.07 -1.49 16.08
N PRO A 22 11.16 -2.03 15.49
CA PRO A 22 12.03 -1.26 14.59
C PRO A 22 11.35 -0.88 13.26
N TYR A 23 10.25 -1.56 12.90
CA TYR A 23 9.57 -1.37 11.62
C TYR A 23 8.46 -0.32 11.70
N CYS A 24 7.63 -0.37 12.76
CA CYS A 24 6.50 0.57 12.91
C CYS A 24 6.67 1.53 14.09
N ARG A 25 7.77 1.41 14.86
CA ARG A 25 8.10 2.22 16.05
C ARG A 25 7.05 2.21 17.17
N MET A 26 6.09 1.29 17.10
CA MET A 26 5.10 1.15 18.16
C MET A 26 5.72 0.45 19.38
N PRO A 27 5.45 0.96 20.60
CA PRO A 27 5.85 0.26 21.81
C PRO A 27 5.06 -1.05 21.94
N LEU A 28 5.71 -2.08 22.49
CA LEU A 28 5.00 -3.25 22.98
C LEU A 28 4.28 -2.85 24.27
N GLU A 29 2.98 -3.08 24.34
CA GLU A 29 2.22 -2.86 25.57
C GLU A 29 2.78 -3.81 26.66
N GLU A 30 3.09 -3.24 27.84
CA GLU A 30 3.47 -4.02 29.02
C GLU A 30 2.26 -4.83 29.48
N GLY A 31 2.23 -6.11 29.14
CA GLY A 31 1.14 -7.02 29.49
C GLY A 31 0.92 -8.16 28.51
N GLY A 32 1.54 -8.10 27.33
CA GLY A 32 1.59 -9.25 26.43
C GLY A 32 2.54 -10.29 27.01
N LEU A 33 1.99 -11.29 27.68
CA LEU A 33 2.67 -12.49 28.13
C LEU A 33 3.59 -12.99 27.03
N GLY A 34 4.90 -12.99 27.34
CA GLY A 34 5.86 -13.78 26.58
C GLY A 34 5.45 -15.24 26.70
N ASN A 35 4.61 -15.69 25.81
CA ASN A 35 4.43 -17.12 25.63
C ASN A 35 5.73 -17.62 25.02
N GLU A 36 6.46 -18.39 25.84
CA GLU A 36 7.39 -19.38 25.36
C GLU A 36 6.76 -20.09 24.18
N VAL A 37 7.56 -20.36 23.15
CA VAL A 37 7.18 -21.14 21.99
C VAL A 37 6.79 -22.55 22.46
N GLY A 38 5.58 -22.63 23.00
CA GLY A 38 4.91 -23.85 23.39
C GLY A 38 3.74 -24.05 22.45
N GLN A 39 3.87 -25.04 21.59
CA GLN A 39 2.81 -25.59 20.74
C GLN A 39 2.09 -24.56 19.88
N PHE A 40 2.43 -24.54 18.61
CA PHE A 40 1.56 -24.04 17.55
C PHE A 40 0.23 -24.81 17.64
N GLU A 41 -0.72 -24.31 18.38
CA GLU A 41 -2.11 -24.67 18.14
C GLU A 41 -2.47 -24.09 16.80
N TRP A 42 -2.78 -24.96 15.86
CA TRP A 42 -3.33 -24.62 14.58
C TRP A 42 -4.57 -23.75 14.82
N TYR A 43 -4.47 -22.47 14.49
CA TYR A 43 -5.61 -21.56 14.55
C TYR A 43 -6.76 -22.20 13.79
N SER A 44 -7.96 -22.19 14.36
CA SER A 44 -9.16 -22.65 13.68
C SER A 44 -9.30 -21.93 12.33
N GLU A 45 -9.73 -22.64 11.31
CA GLU A 45 -9.90 -22.10 9.94
C GLU A 45 -10.67 -20.76 9.93
N THR A 46 -11.63 -20.58 10.84
CA THR A 46 -12.37 -19.32 11.02
C THR A 46 -11.51 -18.11 11.41
N TYR A 47 -10.39 -18.30 12.11
CA TYR A 47 -9.48 -17.20 12.48
C TYR A 47 -8.53 -16.84 11.34
N LEU A 48 -8.25 -17.80 10.46
CA LEU A 48 -7.48 -17.59 9.24
C LEU A 48 -8.33 -16.83 8.22
N ASP A 49 -9.62 -17.06 8.12
CA ASP A 49 -10.52 -16.35 7.21
C ASP A 49 -10.67 -14.86 7.57
N GLU A 50 -10.72 -14.49 8.86
CA GLU A 50 -10.72 -13.08 9.27
C GLU A 50 -9.37 -12.38 9.08
N LEU A 51 -8.25 -13.13 9.14
CA LEU A 51 -6.90 -12.61 8.87
C LEU A 51 -6.53 -12.65 7.38
N THR A 52 -7.23 -13.41 6.57
CA THR A 52 -6.93 -13.66 5.16
C THR A 52 -7.90 -13.02 4.18
N GLU A 53 -8.65 -11.99 4.55
CA GLU A 53 -9.06 -11.01 3.53
C GLU A 53 -7.81 -10.27 3.02
N THR A 54 -6.83 -11.03 2.56
CA THR A 54 -5.70 -10.51 1.82
C THR A 54 -6.22 -10.05 0.47
N ARG A 55 -6.68 -8.80 0.44
CA ARG A 55 -6.97 -8.16 -0.83
C ARG A 55 -5.72 -8.28 -1.71
N PRO A 56 -5.79 -8.94 -2.88
CA PRO A 56 -4.60 -9.18 -3.69
C PRO A 56 -4.02 -7.84 -4.19
N VAL A 57 -2.70 -7.78 -4.33
CA VAL A 57 -2.03 -6.61 -4.90
C VAL A 57 -2.35 -6.52 -6.39
N VAL A 58 -2.80 -5.35 -6.85
CA VAL A 58 -3.13 -5.10 -8.25
C VAL A 58 -2.12 -4.18 -8.95
N GLY A 59 -1.22 -3.57 -8.17
CA GLY A 59 -0.15 -2.72 -8.67
C GLY A 59 0.61 -2.04 -7.54
N TRP A 60 1.54 -1.18 -7.91
CA TRP A 60 2.38 -0.42 -6.99
C TRP A 60 2.57 1.02 -7.44
N LEU A 61 2.72 1.91 -6.46
CA LEU A 61 3.41 3.18 -6.64
C LEU A 61 4.83 3.01 -6.12
N VAL A 62 5.83 3.22 -6.95
CA VAL A 62 7.23 3.17 -6.56
C VAL A 62 7.77 4.59 -6.46
N CYS A 63 8.26 4.98 -5.28
CA CYS A 63 8.81 6.30 -5.05
C CYS A 63 10.20 6.42 -5.71
N ILE A 64 10.33 7.29 -6.70
CA ILE A 64 11.56 7.52 -7.44
C ILE A 64 12.30 8.79 -7.02
N HIS A 65 11.61 9.72 -6.36
CA HIS A 65 12.19 10.96 -5.84
C HIS A 65 11.43 11.40 -4.58
N GLY A 66 12.15 12.00 -3.64
CA GLY A 66 11.60 12.51 -2.38
C GLY A 66 12.09 11.72 -1.18
N TYR A 67 11.46 11.97 -0.02
CA TYR A 67 11.88 11.39 1.27
C TYR A 67 11.81 9.86 1.30
N SER A 68 10.83 9.30 0.62
CA SER A 68 10.59 7.84 0.56
C SER A 68 11.22 7.17 -0.66
N LYS A 69 12.21 7.79 -1.30
CA LYS A 69 12.86 7.22 -2.49
C LYS A 69 13.28 5.76 -2.30
N GLY A 70 12.88 4.90 -3.23
CA GLY A 70 13.15 3.46 -3.23
C GLY A 70 12.10 2.64 -2.48
N LYS A 71 11.07 3.25 -1.87
CA LYS A 71 9.94 2.53 -1.29
C LYS A 71 8.87 2.28 -2.34
N ASP A 72 8.18 1.17 -2.19
CA ASP A 72 6.98 0.82 -2.92
C ASP A 72 5.76 0.86 -2.01
N TYR A 73 4.63 1.14 -2.61
CA TYR A 73 3.33 1.20 -1.95
C TYR A 73 2.35 0.36 -2.75
N ARG A 74 1.73 -0.60 -2.09
CA ARG A 74 0.78 -1.53 -2.73
C ARG A 74 -0.52 -0.82 -3.06
N ILE A 75 -1.06 -1.14 -4.23
CA ILE A 75 -2.42 -0.78 -4.63
C ILE A 75 -3.26 -2.05 -4.53
N LEU A 76 -4.40 -1.94 -3.85
CA LEU A 76 -5.34 -3.03 -3.61
C LEU A 76 -6.65 -2.77 -4.35
N PRO A 77 -7.50 -3.79 -4.57
CA PRO A 77 -8.82 -3.59 -5.15
C PRO A 77 -9.67 -2.59 -4.38
N GLY A 78 -10.44 -1.78 -5.11
CA GLY A 78 -11.25 -0.73 -4.55
C GLY A 78 -10.47 0.56 -4.30
N LYS A 79 -10.88 1.33 -3.29
CA LYS A 79 -10.31 2.63 -2.97
C LYS A 79 -9.05 2.48 -2.12
N ASN A 80 -8.00 3.21 -2.47
CA ASN A 80 -6.75 3.34 -1.73
C ASN A 80 -6.52 4.83 -1.44
N PHE A 81 -6.70 5.24 -0.20
CA PHE A 81 -6.53 6.62 0.22
C PHE A 81 -5.05 6.91 0.49
N ILE A 82 -4.57 8.02 -0.08
CA ILE A 82 -3.17 8.46 0.02
C ILE A 82 -3.07 9.62 1.01
N GLY A 83 -2.08 9.57 1.86
CA GLY A 83 -1.75 10.65 2.79
C GLY A 83 -0.47 10.37 3.57
N SER A 84 -0.15 11.23 4.54
CA SER A 84 1.00 11.03 5.44
C SER A 84 0.61 10.48 6.82
N ASP A 85 -0.69 10.36 7.10
CA ASP A 85 -1.19 9.76 8.34
C ASP A 85 -1.04 8.22 8.26
N PRO A 86 -0.58 7.55 9.34
CA PRO A 86 -0.46 6.09 9.40
C PRO A 86 -1.74 5.29 9.10
N ASP A 87 -2.91 5.92 9.26
CA ASP A 87 -4.21 5.28 8.97
C ASP A 87 -4.58 5.26 7.48
N MET A 88 -3.73 5.81 6.60
CA MET A 88 -3.97 5.79 5.16
C MET A 88 -3.52 4.48 4.54
N ASP A 89 -4.26 4.00 3.53
CA ASP A 89 -3.93 2.77 2.79
C ASP A 89 -2.54 2.89 2.15
N ILE A 90 -2.25 4.06 1.59
CA ILE A 90 -0.94 4.45 1.05
C ILE A 90 -0.40 5.57 1.92
N CYS A 91 0.36 5.19 2.95
CA CYS A 91 0.95 6.12 3.90
C CYS A 91 2.34 6.55 3.44
N ILE A 92 2.46 7.76 2.91
CA ILE A 92 3.73 8.35 2.49
C ILE A 92 4.37 9.06 3.69
N LEU A 93 5.14 8.29 4.45
CA LEU A 93 5.87 8.82 5.61
C LEU A 93 7.03 9.71 5.16
N GLY A 94 7.23 10.82 5.85
CA GLY A 94 8.34 11.73 5.64
C GLY A 94 8.03 13.15 6.09
N ASP A 95 8.99 14.06 5.92
CA ASP A 95 8.84 15.48 6.24
C ASP A 95 8.33 16.30 5.04
N ASP A 96 7.54 15.67 4.16
CA ASP A 96 6.93 16.35 3.02
C ASP A 96 5.64 17.05 3.46
N LYS A 97 5.75 18.34 3.80
CA LYS A 97 4.63 19.16 4.31
C LYS A 97 3.54 19.44 3.27
N GLU A 98 3.84 19.22 2.00
CA GLU A 98 2.87 19.38 0.92
C GLU A 98 1.90 18.20 0.84
N ILE A 99 2.26 17.05 1.42
CA ILE A 99 1.36 15.90 1.49
C ILE A 99 0.39 16.10 2.66
N LYS A 100 -0.91 16.15 2.37
CA LYS A 100 -1.94 16.24 3.41
C LYS A 100 -1.94 14.97 4.26
N PRO A 101 -2.17 15.08 5.58
CA PRO A 101 -2.20 13.91 6.46
C PRO A 101 -3.22 12.87 5.99
N ARG A 102 -4.44 13.31 5.67
CA ARG A 102 -5.52 12.41 5.26
C ARG A 102 -6.11 12.80 3.92
N ASN A 103 -6.35 11.80 3.10
CA ASN A 103 -7.05 11.94 1.83
C ASN A 103 -6.43 13.01 0.92
N HIS A 104 -5.11 13.00 0.78
CA HIS A 104 -4.46 13.87 -0.20
C HIS A 104 -4.95 13.56 -1.61
N ALA A 105 -5.02 12.28 -1.94
CA ALA A 105 -5.57 11.74 -3.17
C ALA A 105 -6.17 10.36 -2.93
N VAL A 106 -6.85 9.81 -3.93
CA VAL A 106 -7.38 8.46 -3.90
C VAL A 106 -7.07 7.75 -5.22
N ILE A 107 -6.56 6.53 -5.12
CA ILE A 107 -6.45 5.59 -6.24
C ILE A 107 -7.59 4.60 -6.12
N LEU A 108 -8.32 4.40 -7.21
CA LEU A 108 -9.38 3.41 -7.33
C LEU A 108 -8.96 2.36 -8.36
N TYR A 109 -8.91 1.11 -7.93
CA TYR A 109 -8.84 -0.02 -8.84
C TYR A 109 -10.22 -0.64 -8.99
N ASP A 110 -10.69 -0.71 -10.23
CA ASP A 110 -11.96 -1.31 -10.60
C ASP A 110 -11.70 -2.75 -11.10
N THR A 111 -12.25 -3.72 -10.38
CA THR A 111 -12.08 -5.15 -10.69
C THR A 111 -12.88 -5.62 -11.88
N GLU A 112 -13.93 -4.90 -12.28
CA GLU A 112 -14.75 -5.24 -13.45
C GLU A 112 -14.04 -4.84 -14.75
N SER A 113 -13.53 -3.60 -14.79
CA SER A 113 -12.82 -3.07 -15.96
C SER A 113 -11.30 -3.32 -15.92
N ASN A 114 -10.76 -3.81 -14.81
CA ASN A 114 -9.32 -3.94 -14.53
C ASN A 114 -8.55 -2.63 -14.76
N SER A 115 -9.18 -1.49 -14.49
CA SER A 115 -8.59 -0.18 -14.67
C SER A 115 -8.22 0.47 -13.34
N THR A 116 -7.10 1.20 -13.34
CA THR A 116 -6.65 1.98 -12.20
C THR A 116 -6.86 3.45 -12.50
N ARG A 117 -7.52 4.17 -11.60
CA ARG A 117 -7.79 5.59 -11.75
C ARG A 117 -7.30 6.36 -10.54
N ILE A 118 -6.86 7.58 -10.75
CA ILE A 118 -6.48 8.51 -9.69
C ILE A 118 -7.29 9.80 -9.77
N ARG A 119 -7.60 10.36 -8.62
CA ARG A 119 -8.03 11.74 -8.49
C ARG A 119 -7.46 12.35 -7.22
N ASP A 120 -7.32 13.65 -7.22
CA ASP A 120 -7.06 14.41 -5.99
C ASP A 120 -8.31 14.47 -5.09
N ASP A 121 -8.10 14.72 -3.81
CA ASP A 121 -9.16 14.98 -2.84
C ASP A 121 -8.84 16.28 -2.10
N LYS A 122 -7.98 16.23 -1.08
CA LYS A 122 -7.58 17.42 -0.31
C LYS A 122 -6.23 17.98 -0.72
N GLY A 123 -5.51 17.28 -1.55
CA GLY A 123 -4.22 17.66 -2.09
C GLY A 123 -4.25 17.71 -3.61
N ILE A 124 -3.18 18.19 -4.20
CA ILE A 124 -3.01 18.24 -5.65
C ILE A 124 -2.08 17.13 -6.09
N VAL A 125 -2.49 16.38 -7.11
CA VAL A 125 -1.66 15.41 -7.80
C VAL A 125 -1.34 15.95 -9.19
N ARG A 126 -0.08 15.84 -9.58
CA ARG A 126 0.36 16.13 -10.94
C ARG A 126 0.74 14.84 -11.61
N LEU A 127 0.12 14.58 -12.73
CA LEU A 127 0.39 13.41 -13.57
C LEU A 127 1.23 13.82 -14.77
N LEU A 128 2.26 13.05 -15.07
CA LEU A 128 2.97 13.10 -16.33
C LEU A 128 2.62 11.81 -17.08
N HIS A 129 1.69 11.96 -18.03
CA HIS A 129 1.18 10.91 -18.88
C HIS A 129 1.66 11.13 -20.30
N ASN A 130 2.34 10.17 -20.92
CA ASN A 130 2.87 10.27 -22.29
C ASN A 130 3.66 11.57 -22.57
N ASN A 131 4.44 12.05 -21.59
CA ASN A 131 5.17 13.34 -21.60
C ASN A 131 4.30 14.61 -21.51
N ASP A 132 2.98 14.48 -21.43
CA ASP A 132 2.09 15.59 -21.15
C ASP A 132 1.83 15.74 -19.67
N LYS A 133 1.93 16.96 -19.15
CA LYS A 133 1.60 17.26 -17.77
C LYS A 133 0.10 17.50 -17.64
N VAL A 134 -0.53 16.70 -16.79
CA VAL A 134 -1.96 16.84 -16.47
C VAL A 134 -2.08 17.04 -14.96
N ASP A 135 -2.74 18.12 -14.55
CA ASP A 135 -3.13 18.29 -13.15
C ASP A 135 -4.48 17.57 -12.92
N THR A 136 -4.57 16.79 -11.85
CA THR A 136 -5.78 15.99 -11.54
C THR A 136 -6.89 16.80 -10.87
N LEU A 137 -6.87 18.13 -11.00
CA LEU A 137 -7.83 19.00 -10.35
C LEU A 137 -9.27 18.64 -10.74
N ASP A 138 -10.02 18.13 -9.77
CA ASP A 138 -11.43 17.76 -9.86
C ASP A 138 -11.78 16.70 -10.93
N THR A 139 -10.79 16.07 -11.54
CA THR A 139 -11.00 15.04 -12.56
C THR A 139 -10.44 13.70 -12.12
N THR A 140 -11.09 12.63 -12.58
CA THR A 140 -10.58 11.27 -12.42
C THR A 140 -9.83 10.88 -13.68
N ILE A 141 -8.56 10.51 -13.54
CA ILE A 141 -7.68 10.16 -14.65
C ILE A 141 -7.32 8.69 -14.55
N GLU A 142 -7.39 7.97 -15.66
CA GLU A 142 -6.93 6.59 -15.77
C GLU A 142 -5.41 6.57 -15.83
N LEU A 143 -4.79 5.68 -15.04
CA LEU A 143 -3.34 5.50 -14.98
C LEU A 143 -2.90 4.44 -15.98
N GLU A 144 -1.85 4.73 -16.70
CA GLU A 144 -1.19 3.79 -17.61
C GLU A 144 0.17 3.36 -17.05
N ILE A 145 0.65 2.23 -17.54
CA ILE A 145 1.97 1.72 -17.15
C ILE A 145 3.06 2.77 -17.40
N GLY A 146 3.84 3.04 -16.36
CA GLY A 146 4.96 3.99 -16.46
C GLY A 146 4.57 5.44 -16.23
N ASP A 147 3.32 5.76 -15.93
CA ASP A 147 2.92 7.10 -15.54
C ASP A 147 3.68 7.60 -14.32
N TYR A 148 4.05 8.86 -14.35
CA TYR A 148 4.70 9.54 -13.24
C TYR A 148 3.70 10.40 -12.49
N LEU A 149 3.64 10.20 -11.19
CA LEU A 149 2.78 10.96 -10.28
C LEU A 149 3.65 11.83 -9.38
N GLN A 150 3.33 13.10 -9.28
CA GLN A 150 3.89 13.97 -8.26
C GLN A 150 2.83 14.21 -7.19
N ILE A 151 3.12 13.79 -5.96
CA ILE A 151 2.29 13.93 -4.77
C ILE A 151 3.13 14.69 -3.74
N GLY A 152 2.75 15.95 -3.47
CA GLY A 152 3.61 16.87 -2.75
C GLY A 152 4.93 17.11 -3.50
N ASN A 153 6.05 16.98 -2.80
CA ASN A 153 7.41 17.06 -3.39
C ASN A 153 7.95 15.70 -3.84
N SER A 154 7.21 14.64 -3.59
CA SER A 154 7.62 13.27 -3.90
C SER A 154 7.12 12.86 -5.28
N LYS A 155 7.91 12.05 -6.01
CA LYS A 155 7.56 11.53 -7.32
C LYS A 155 7.51 10.02 -7.32
N PHE A 156 6.50 9.48 -7.96
CA PHE A 156 6.23 8.05 -8.03
C PHE A 156 6.08 7.63 -9.49
N ILE A 157 6.40 6.38 -9.75
CA ILE A 157 6.04 5.70 -11.00
C ILE A 157 4.94 4.69 -10.70
N PHE A 158 3.93 4.63 -11.56
CA PHE A 158 2.87 3.63 -11.48
C PHE A 158 3.31 2.34 -12.19
N VAL A 159 3.19 1.22 -11.48
CA VAL A 159 3.52 -0.12 -11.97
C VAL A 159 2.29 -1.01 -11.77
N PRO A 160 1.45 -1.21 -12.78
CA PRO A 160 0.32 -2.13 -12.68
C PRO A 160 0.80 -3.58 -12.68
N LEU A 161 0.20 -4.43 -11.84
CA LEU A 161 0.29 -5.88 -11.94
C LEU A 161 -0.87 -6.41 -12.81
N CYS A 162 -2.07 -5.88 -12.58
CA CYS A 162 -3.26 -6.21 -13.32
C CYS A 162 -3.53 -5.12 -14.37
N GLY A 163 -3.93 -5.52 -15.55
CA GLY A 163 -4.26 -4.62 -16.66
C GLY A 163 -5.43 -5.13 -17.47
N ASP A 164 -5.88 -4.32 -18.42
CA ASP A 164 -6.94 -4.67 -19.34
C ASP A 164 -6.43 -5.50 -20.53
N SER A 165 -7.36 -5.96 -21.36
CA SER A 165 -7.08 -6.73 -22.57
C SER A 165 -6.42 -5.90 -23.70
N GLU A 166 -6.32 -4.59 -23.53
CA GLU A 166 -5.74 -3.67 -24.54
C GLU A 166 -4.23 -3.44 -24.34
N GLY A 167 -3.61 -4.16 -23.37
CA GLY A 167 -2.16 -4.12 -23.16
C GLY A 167 -1.67 -2.99 -22.26
N LYS A 168 -2.57 -2.33 -21.54
CA LYS A 168 -2.24 -1.28 -20.57
C LYS A 168 -1.80 -1.85 -19.21
N GLY A 169 -0.98 -2.88 -19.22
CA GLY A 169 -0.46 -3.57 -18.05
C GLY A 169 -0.16 -5.03 -18.33
N PHE A 170 0.24 -5.79 -17.34
CA PHE A 170 0.30 -7.25 -17.47
C PHE A 170 -1.13 -7.80 -17.51
N ILE A 171 -1.40 -8.72 -18.44
CA ILE A 171 -2.67 -9.47 -18.46
C ILE A 171 -2.62 -10.47 -17.30
N PHE A 172 -2.81 -9.98 -16.11
CA PHE A 172 -2.86 -10.80 -14.91
C PHE A 172 -4.17 -10.51 -14.18
N LYS A 173 -4.93 -11.54 -13.90
CA LYS A 173 -6.18 -11.46 -13.16
C LYS A 173 -6.15 -12.50 -12.04
N TRP A 174 -6.29 -12.06 -10.81
CA TRP A 174 -6.27 -12.96 -9.65
C TRP A 174 -7.33 -14.04 -9.73
N ASN A 175 -8.54 -13.73 -10.19
CA ASN A 175 -9.65 -14.67 -10.32
C ASN A 175 -9.45 -15.78 -11.38
N GLU A 176 -8.40 -15.71 -12.18
CA GLU A 176 -8.04 -16.79 -13.10
C GLU A 176 -7.29 -17.94 -12.40
N PHE A 177 -6.73 -17.68 -11.22
CA PHE A 177 -6.00 -18.66 -10.41
C PHE A 177 -6.88 -19.38 -9.39
N ASP A 178 -8.07 -18.85 -9.09
CA ASP A 178 -9.02 -19.47 -8.15
C ASP A 178 -9.85 -20.61 -8.79
N LYS A 179 -9.56 -20.98 -10.05
CA LYS A 179 -10.33 -21.98 -10.82
C LYS A 179 -9.68 -23.35 -10.93
N GLU A 180 -8.62 -23.63 -10.19
CA GLU A 180 -8.05 -24.98 -10.11
C GLU A 180 -8.54 -25.65 -8.82
N ASP A 181 -9.59 -26.47 -8.99
CA ASP A 181 -10.04 -27.76 -8.45
C ASP A 181 -11.55 -27.84 -8.18
#